data_68590fab339ae0020d4112aff8408c6f
#
_entry.id   68590fab339ae0020d4112aff8408c6f
#
_cell.length_a   1.000
_cell.length_b   1.000
_cell.length_c   1.000
_cell.angle_alpha   90.00
_cell.angle_beta   90.00
_cell.angle_gamma   90.00
#
_symmetry.space_group_name_H-M   'P 1'
#
loop_
_entity.id
_entity.type
_entity.pdbx_description
1 polymer ?
#
loop_
_entity_poly.entity_id
_entity_poly.type
_entity_poly.pdbx_seq_one_letter_code
_entity_poly.pdbx_strand_id
1 'polypeptide(L)'
;MAVPLNQAIKVGAYVVRQHLSGRKRYPLVLMLEPLFRCNLACAGCGKIDYPDPILNKRLTVAECIEAAEECGAPVVAIAGGEPLLHKELPQIVEALLARGKFIYLCTNALLLEKKIDQFKPHKNFAWDVHLDGDREMHDQSVCQTGVYDRAVSAIRAAKARGFRVCINTTLFDTAEPERVAAFMDETVKLGLDGVMISPGYAYERAPDQQHFLNRRDTKQLFREVFKRGKGRGWKFNQSALFLDFLAGNQTYRCTPWGKPTRNVFGWQRPCYLLGEGYAKTFTELMESTDWDRYGTGNYEKCADCMVHSGYEATAVVDAVRRPWKIAAVALRGPRVDGPMAPEIPLEGQRPADYVFGKLVQERLEQMHAEAAD
;
A
#
# COMPACT_ATOMS: atom_id res chain seq x y z
N MET A 1 -8.52 6.16 -15.80
CA MET A 1 -7.85 6.27 -14.48
C MET A 1 -8.89 6.59 -13.43
N ALA A 2 -8.85 5.89 -12.30
CA ALA A 2 -9.80 6.08 -11.20
C ALA A 2 -9.35 7.15 -10.18
N VAL A 3 -8.11 7.62 -10.28
CA VAL A 3 -7.61 8.71 -9.43
C VAL A 3 -8.35 10.00 -9.77
N PRO A 4 -8.93 10.71 -8.78
CA PRO A 4 -9.60 11.98 -9.02
C PRO A 4 -8.68 13.02 -9.67
N LEU A 5 -9.21 13.80 -10.62
CA LEU A 5 -8.42 14.79 -11.36
C LEU A 5 -7.73 15.81 -10.42
N ASN A 6 -8.45 16.27 -9.38
CA ASN A 6 -7.89 17.20 -8.39
C ASN A 6 -6.69 16.59 -7.63
N GLN A 7 -6.74 15.28 -7.33
CA GLN A 7 -5.62 14.57 -6.71
C GLN A 7 -4.45 14.44 -7.69
N ALA A 8 -4.73 14.04 -8.93
CA ALA A 8 -3.69 13.91 -9.96
C ALA A 8 -2.96 15.24 -10.21
N ILE A 9 -3.70 16.35 -10.32
CA ILE A 9 -3.13 17.70 -10.48
C ILE A 9 -2.27 18.07 -9.25
N LYS A 10 -2.79 17.88 -8.03
CA LYS A 10 -2.07 18.28 -6.81
C LYS A 10 -0.80 17.43 -6.61
N VAL A 11 -0.86 16.13 -6.85
CA VAL A 11 0.32 15.25 -6.78
C VAL A 11 1.32 15.60 -7.89
N GLY A 12 0.86 15.85 -9.12
CA GLY A 12 1.72 16.28 -10.22
C GLY A 12 2.44 17.61 -9.91
N ALA A 13 1.70 18.62 -9.45
CA ALA A 13 2.28 19.90 -9.02
C ALA A 13 3.28 19.74 -7.87
N TYR A 14 2.99 18.85 -6.92
CA TYR A 14 3.92 18.52 -5.83
C TYR A 14 5.22 17.92 -6.37
N VAL A 15 5.14 16.95 -7.28
CA VAL A 15 6.34 16.33 -7.91
C VAL A 15 7.16 17.38 -8.66
N VAL A 16 6.53 18.25 -9.46
CA VAL A 16 7.22 19.35 -10.17
C VAL A 16 7.93 20.27 -9.17
N ARG A 17 7.24 20.67 -8.09
CA ARG A 17 7.83 21.52 -7.03
C ARG A 17 9.06 20.87 -6.39
N GLN A 18 8.99 19.58 -6.03
CA GLN A 18 10.12 18.87 -5.46
C GLN A 18 11.30 18.80 -6.42
N HIS A 19 11.01 18.60 -7.71
CA HIS A 19 12.05 18.58 -8.72
C HIS A 19 12.73 19.94 -8.91
N LEU A 20 11.93 21.02 -8.97
CA LEU A 20 12.46 22.39 -9.07
C LEU A 20 13.27 22.80 -7.84
N SER A 21 12.94 22.27 -6.66
CA SER A 21 13.73 22.51 -5.44
C SER A 21 14.99 21.63 -5.32
N GLY A 22 15.33 20.84 -6.36
CA GLY A 22 16.50 19.99 -6.39
C GLY A 22 16.45 18.76 -5.47
N ARG A 23 15.30 18.48 -4.84
CA ARG A 23 15.15 17.30 -3.96
C ARG A 23 15.11 16.02 -4.79
N LYS A 24 16.03 15.10 -4.49
CA LYS A 24 16.14 13.79 -5.15
C LYS A 24 15.22 12.74 -4.51
N ARG A 25 15.01 12.81 -3.19
CA ARG A 25 14.22 11.87 -2.40
C ARG A 25 13.13 12.63 -1.66
N TYR A 26 11.88 12.30 -1.92
CA TYR A 26 10.70 12.93 -1.30
C TYR A 26 9.51 11.95 -1.29
N PRO A 27 8.66 12.00 -0.28
CA PRO A 27 7.51 11.12 -0.16
C PRO A 27 6.36 11.59 -1.07
N LEU A 28 5.61 10.64 -1.63
CA LEU A 28 4.33 10.90 -2.29
C LEU A 28 3.13 10.49 -1.42
N VAL A 29 3.31 9.43 -0.65
CA VAL A 29 2.30 8.87 0.23
C VAL A 29 2.93 8.63 1.61
N LEU A 30 2.29 9.11 2.66
CA LEU A 30 2.58 8.65 4.01
C LEU A 30 1.76 7.38 4.27
N MET A 31 2.41 6.27 4.62
CA MET A 31 1.75 5.13 5.26
C MET A 31 1.70 5.41 6.76
N LEU A 32 0.50 5.61 7.28
CA LEU A 32 0.26 5.85 8.70
C LEU A 32 -0.38 4.61 9.33
N GLU A 33 0.30 4.01 10.29
CA GLU A 33 -0.19 2.83 11.01
C GLU A 33 -0.41 3.18 12.49
N PRO A 34 -1.58 3.73 12.85
CA PRO A 34 -1.79 4.26 14.20
C PRO A 34 -1.93 3.19 15.28
N LEU A 35 -2.09 1.93 14.90
CA LEU A 35 -2.12 0.76 15.78
C LEU A 35 -1.82 -0.52 15.00
N PHE A 36 -1.45 -1.58 15.73
CA PHE A 36 -1.25 -2.92 15.14
C PHE A 36 -2.36 -3.92 15.47
N ARG A 37 -3.20 -3.63 16.47
CA ARG A 37 -4.33 -4.51 16.82
C ARG A 37 -5.27 -4.66 15.63
N CYS A 38 -5.65 -5.89 15.34
CA CYS A 38 -6.60 -6.24 14.29
C CYS A 38 -7.64 -7.25 14.83
N ASN A 39 -8.75 -7.36 14.14
CA ASN A 39 -9.80 -8.36 14.38
C ASN A 39 -9.79 -9.49 13.34
N LEU A 40 -8.73 -9.59 12.53
CA LEU A 40 -8.42 -10.69 11.61
C LEU A 40 -6.98 -11.14 11.78
N ALA A 41 -6.69 -12.38 11.35
CA ALA A 41 -5.37 -13.01 11.34
C ALA A 41 -5.07 -13.56 9.94
N CYS A 42 -4.90 -12.65 8.96
CA CYS A 42 -4.72 -13.00 7.56
C CYS A 42 -3.42 -13.78 7.32
N ALA A 43 -3.43 -14.74 6.40
CA ALA A 43 -2.29 -15.60 6.06
C ALA A 43 -1.05 -14.79 5.61
N GLY A 44 -1.25 -13.75 4.80
CA GLY A 44 -0.20 -12.89 4.27
C GLY A 44 0.16 -11.68 5.15
N CYS A 45 -0.27 -11.62 6.43
CA CYS A 45 -0.10 -10.45 7.29
C CYS A 45 0.39 -10.81 8.68
N GLY A 46 1.53 -10.29 9.14
CA GLY A 46 2.06 -10.50 10.49
C GLY A 46 1.88 -9.32 11.45
N LYS A 47 0.99 -8.37 11.15
CA LYS A 47 0.84 -7.14 11.95
C LYS A 47 0.30 -7.38 13.36
N ILE A 48 -0.42 -8.46 13.61
CA ILE A 48 -0.93 -8.83 14.95
C ILE A 48 0.03 -9.71 15.74
N ASP A 49 1.11 -10.16 15.12
CA ASP A 49 2.09 -11.03 15.75
C ASP A 49 3.07 -10.23 16.63
N TYR A 50 2.51 -9.49 17.57
CA TYR A 50 3.22 -8.74 18.59
C TYR A 50 2.63 -9.03 19.97
N PRO A 51 3.45 -8.92 21.05
CA PRO A 51 2.95 -8.98 22.42
C PRO A 51 1.88 -7.91 22.71
N ASP A 52 1.01 -8.19 23.66
CA ASP A 52 -0.09 -7.28 24.07
C ASP A 52 0.34 -5.84 24.38
N PRO A 53 1.47 -5.57 25.07
CA PRO A 53 1.91 -4.21 25.31
C PRO A 53 2.08 -3.40 24.01
N ILE A 54 2.59 -4.02 22.94
CA ILE A 54 2.73 -3.41 21.61
C ILE A 54 1.37 -3.27 20.92
N LEU A 55 0.54 -4.33 20.94
CA LEU A 55 -0.79 -4.29 20.34
C LEU A 55 -1.72 -3.27 20.99
N ASN A 56 -1.48 -2.91 22.23
CA ASN A 56 -2.24 -1.89 22.96
C ASN A 56 -1.74 -0.46 22.71
N LYS A 57 -0.54 -0.27 22.17
CA LYS A 57 -0.04 1.05 21.79
C LYS A 57 -0.85 1.64 20.64
N ARG A 58 -1.01 2.95 20.67
CA ARG A 58 -1.69 3.74 19.64
C ARG A 58 -1.02 5.08 19.48
N LEU A 59 -0.95 5.57 18.25
CA LEU A 59 -0.59 6.95 18.01
C LEU A 59 -1.78 7.84 18.39
N THR A 60 -1.52 8.92 19.09
CA THR A 60 -2.50 9.97 19.35
C THR A 60 -2.85 10.76 18.09
N VAL A 61 -3.93 11.53 18.11
CA VAL A 61 -4.27 12.47 17.02
C VAL A 61 -3.10 13.42 16.75
N ALA A 62 -2.46 13.93 17.79
CA ALA A 62 -1.32 14.85 17.67
C ALA A 62 -0.13 14.20 16.94
N GLU A 63 0.27 12.98 17.32
CA GLU A 63 1.36 12.24 16.67
C GLU A 63 1.06 11.90 15.21
N CYS A 64 -0.20 11.58 14.88
CA CYS A 64 -0.61 11.34 13.50
C CYS A 64 -0.52 12.61 12.63
N ILE A 65 -0.89 13.75 13.19
CA ILE A 65 -0.80 15.05 12.52
C ILE A 65 0.65 15.46 12.35
N GLU A 66 1.46 15.38 13.40
CA GLU A 66 2.88 15.68 13.37
C GLU A 66 3.60 14.86 12.29
N ALA A 67 3.34 13.55 12.24
CA ALA A 67 3.89 12.68 11.20
C ALA A 67 3.49 13.12 9.78
N ALA A 68 2.25 13.56 9.57
CA ALA A 68 1.79 14.02 8.27
C ALA A 68 2.37 15.38 7.87
N GLU A 69 2.69 16.24 8.83
CA GLU A 69 3.33 17.54 8.62
C GLU A 69 4.84 17.39 8.36
N GLU A 70 5.52 16.60 9.18
CA GLU A 70 6.94 16.26 9.07
C GLU A 70 7.26 15.61 7.70
N CYS A 71 6.45 14.62 7.32
CA CYS A 71 6.57 13.92 6.06
C CYS A 71 6.25 14.84 4.86
N GLY A 72 5.24 15.69 4.97
CA GLY A 72 4.82 16.61 3.90
C GLY A 72 4.17 15.94 2.69
N ALA A 73 3.96 14.61 2.69
CA ALA A 73 3.32 13.90 1.57
C ALA A 73 1.90 14.42 1.30
N PRO A 74 1.48 14.55 0.04
CA PRO A 74 0.14 15.00 -0.31
C PRO A 74 -0.95 13.95 -0.04
N VAL A 75 -0.59 12.66 0.01
CA VAL A 75 -1.50 11.54 0.23
C VAL A 75 -1.14 10.84 1.54
N VAL A 76 -2.15 10.42 2.29
CA VAL A 76 -2.02 9.60 3.50
C VAL A 76 -2.83 8.32 3.33
N ALA A 77 -2.18 7.17 3.40
CA ALA A 77 -2.81 5.87 3.51
C ALA A 77 -2.82 5.49 5.00
N ILE A 78 -4.00 5.44 5.62
CA ILE A 78 -4.16 5.02 7.01
C ILE A 78 -4.38 3.51 7.01
N ALA A 79 -3.44 2.78 7.58
CA ALA A 79 -3.41 1.32 7.61
C ALA A 79 -3.06 0.83 9.04
N GLY A 80 -2.29 -0.23 9.15
CA GLY A 80 -1.85 -0.83 10.42
C GLY A 80 -2.43 -2.22 10.61
N GLY A 81 -3.00 -2.50 11.78
CA GLY A 81 -3.93 -3.61 12.00
C GLY A 81 -5.29 -3.28 11.38
N GLU A 82 -6.33 -3.11 12.20
CA GLU A 82 -7.62 -2.59 11.72
C GLU A 82 -7.81 -1.15 12.25
N PRO A 83 -7.70 -0.12 11.39
CA PRO A 83 -7.80 1.28 11.83
C PRO A 83 -9.11 1.62 12.52
N LEU A 84 -10.21 0.97 12.13
CA LEU A 84 -11.51 1.17 12.78
C LEU A 84 -11.56 0.72 14.25
N LEU A 85 -10.54 0.05 14.77
CA LEU A 85 -10.37 -0.21 16.20
C LEU A 85 -9.82 1.02 16.97
N HIS A 86 -9.26 2.00 16.28
CA HIS A 86 -8.76 3.22 16.89
C HIS A 86 -9.92 4.12 17.31
N LYS A 87 -9.97 4.52 18.59
CA LYS A 87 -11.09 5.27 19.15
C LYS A 87 -11.20 6.69 18.57
N GLU A 88 -10.07 7.31 18.25
CA GLU A 88 -9.97 8.69 17.77
C GLU A 88 -9.74 8.75 16.24
N LEU A 89 -10.03 7.66 15.51
CA LEU A 89 -9.84 7.63 14.07
C LEU A 89 -10.62 8.71 13.31
N PRO A 90 -11.90 9.02 13.66
CA PRO A 90 -12.63 10.09 13.00
C PRO A 90 -11.93 11.45 13.14
N GLN A 91 -11.36 11.75 14.32
CA GLN A 91 -10.63 12.99 14.59
C GLN A 91 -9.32 13.04 13.79
N ILE A 92 -8.60 11.91 13.66
CA ILE A 92 -7.40 11.82 12.82
C ILE A 92 -7.75 12.14 11.37
N VAL A 93 -8.80 11.51 10.83
CA VAL A 93 -9.26 11.72 9.44
C VAL A 93 -9.67 13.17 9.22
N GLU A 94 -10.49 13.75 10.11
CA GLU A 94 -10.94 15.14 10.00
C GLU A 94 -9.78 16.14 10.03
N ALA A 95 -8.83 15.94 10.95
CA ALA A 95 -7.64 16.79 11.08
C ALA A 95 -6.73 16.74 9.85
N LEU A 96 -6.56 15.57 9.24
CA LEU A 96 -5.78 15.41 8.01
C LEU A 96 -6.50 16.01 6.79
N LEU A 97 -7.83 15.86 6.71
CA LEU A 97 -8.65 16.50 5.67
C LEU A 97 -8.59 18.03 5.75
N ALA A 98 -8.65 18.60 6.97
CA ALA A 98 -8.51 20.04 7.19
C ALA A 98 -7.15 20.58 6.69
N ARG A 99 -6.12 19.74 6.68
CA ARG A 99 -4.79 20.03 6.09
C ARG A 99 -4.71 19.78 4.59
N GLY A 100 -5.84 19.48 3.97
CA GLY A 100 -5.94 19.24 2.53
C GLY A 100 -5.23 17.98 2.04
N LYS A 101 -4.99 17.00 2.92
CA LYS A 101 -4.45 15.69 2.52
C LYS A 101 -5.50 14.88 1.77
N PHE A 102 -5.06 14.02 0.84
CA PHE A 102 -5.89 12.95 0.29
C PHE A 102 -5.74 11.71 1.16
N ILE A 103 -6.86 11.13 1.59
CA ILE A 103 -6.86 10.02 2.54
C ILE A 103 -7.44 8.77 1.88
N TYR A 104 -6.70 7.66 1.99
CA TYR A 104 -7.18 6.32 1.77
C TYR A 104 -7.19 5.61 3.11
N LEU A 105 -8.37 5.30 3.63
CA LEU A 105 -8.53 4.60 4.88
C LEU A 105 -8.71 3.11 4.61
N CYS A 106 -7.62 2.37 4.82
CA CYS A 106 -7.61 0.92 4.64
C CYS A 106 -8.39 0.23 5.75
N THR A 107 -9.23 -0.76 5.40
CA THR A 107 -10.02 -1.50 6.37
C THR A 107 -10.40 -2.87 5.83
N ASN A 108 -10.50 -3.87 6.71
CA ASN A 108 -11.10 -5.17 6.39
C ASN A 108 -12.64 -5.14 6.34
N ALA A 109 -13.23 -3.99 6.53
CA ALA A 109 -14.66 -3.67 6.50
C ALA A 109 -15.55 -4.32 7.56
N LEU A 110 -15.05 -5.21 8.42
CA LEU A 110 -15.88 -5.90 9.45
C LEU A 110 -16.56 -4.95 10.43
N LEU A 111 -16.00 -3.75 10.62
CA LEU A 111 -16.55 -2.72 11.50
C LEU A 111 -17.12 -1.53 10.71
N LEU A 112 -17.01 -1.51 9.40
CA LEU A 112 -17.32 -0.34 8.58
C LEU A 112 -18.79 0.07 8.71
N GLU A 113 -19.74 -0.83 8.51
CA GLU A 113 -21.17 -0.49 8.63
C GLU A 113 -21.54 0.06 9.99
N LYS A 114 -20.95 -0.50 11.07
CA LYS A 114 -21.20 -0.06 12.44
C LYS A 114 -20.65 1.33 12.75
N LYS A 115 -19.58 1.73 12.06
CA LYS A 115 -18.84 2.97 12.36
C LYS A 115 -18.96 4.05 11.30
N ILE A 116 -19.57 3.76 10.17
CA ILE A 116 -19.58 4.63 8.99
C ILE A 116 -20.19 6.01 9.29
N ASP A 117 -21.18 6.09 10.17
CA ASP A 117 -21.85 7.34 10.53
C ASP A 117 -20.96 8.29 11.37
N GLN A 118 -19.79 7.83 11.82
CA GLN A 118 -18.76 8.66 12.46
C GLN A 118 -17.93 9.45 11.44
N PHE A 119 -18.11 9.20 10.15
CA PHE A 119 -17.36 9.83 9.06
C PHE A 119 -18.32 10.55 8.11
N LYS A 120 -17.79 11.54 7.40
CA LYS A 120 -18.54 12.28 6.38
C LYS A 120 -17.92 12.08 5.00
N PRO A 121 -18.72 11.92 3.93
CA PRO A 121 -18.19 11.92 2.58
C PRO A 121 -17.42 13.21 2.29
N HIS A 122 -16.24 13.06 1.69
CA HIS A 122 -15.40 14.20 1.34
C HIS A 122 -14.62 13.89 0.05
N LYS A 123 -14.42 14.90 -0.82
CA LYS A 123 -13.73 14.73 -2.11
C LYS A 123 -12.30 14.22 -2.03
N ASN A 124 -11.65 14.40 -0.87
CA ASN A 124 -10.28 13.93 -0.61
C ASN A 124 -10.25 12.68 0.29
N PHE A 125 -11.38 12.04 0.55
CA PHE A 125 -11.48 10.85 1.39
C PHE A 125 -12.02 9.67 0.60
N ALA A 126 -11.38 8.53 0.71
CA ALA A 126 -11.86 7.26 0.18
C ALA A 126 -11.67 6.14 1.23
N TRP A 127 -12.67 5.29 1.34
CA TRP A 127 -12.50 3.97 1.92
C TRP A 127 -11.66 3.13 0.97
N ASP A 128 -10.70 2.40 1.49
CA ASP A 128 -9.87 1.44 0.75
C ASP A 128 -10.06 0.06 1.37
N VAL A 129 -11.06 -0.67 0.89
CA VAL A 129 -11.49 -1.93 1.49
C VAL A 129 -10.59 -3.06 1.00
N HIS A 130 -10.03 -3.84 1.93
CA HIS A 130 -9.28 -5.05 1.61
C HIS A 130 -10.21 -6.12 1.03
N LEU A 131 -9.93 -6.57 -0.20
CA LEU A 131 -10.72 -7.59 -0.88
C LEU A 131 -9.87 -8.33 -1.93
N ASP A 132 -9.38 -9.53 -1.58
CA ASP A 132 -8.44 -10.32 -2.37
C ASP A 132 -9.12 -11.34 -3.28
N GLY A 133 -9.87 -10.88 -4.27
CA GLY A 133 -10.50 -11.77 -5.23
C GLY A 133 -11.97 -12.10 -4.91
N ASP A 134 -12.44 -13.25 -5.42
CA ASP A 134 -13.79 -13.74 -5.15
C ASP A 134 -13.98 -14.19 -3.69
N ARG A 135 -15.18 -14.65 -3.33
CA ARG A 135 -15.53 -15.06 -1.97
C ARG A 135 -14.57 -16.08 -1.38
N GLU A 136 -14.25 -17.12 -2.13
CA GLU A 136 -13.39 -18.20 -1.67
C GLU A 136 -11.95 -17.71 -1.49
N MET A 137 -11.41 -17.00 -2.49
CA MET A 137 -10.07 -16.43 -2.45
C MET A 137 -9.91 -15.47 -1.27
N HIS A 138 -10.89 -14.58 -1.07
CA HIS A 138 -10.81 -13.59 0.01
C HIS A 138 -10.91 -14.25 1.40
N ASP A 139 -11.91 -15.12 1.61
CA ASP A 139 -12.11 -15.78 2.89
C ASP A 139 -10.91 -16.67 3.27
N GLN A 140 -10.23 -17.28 2.27
CA GLN A 140 -8.97 -17.99 2.47
C GLN A 140 -7.84 -17.03 2.87
N SER A 141 -7.63 -15.93 2.14
CA SER A 141 -6.53 -14.98 2.42
C SER A 141 -6.61 -14.36 3.80
N VAL A 142 -7.84 -14.10 4.28
CA VAL A 142 -8.08 -13.54 5.62
C VAL A 142 -8.27 -14.61 6.72
N CYS A 143 -8.18 -15.90 6.36
CA CYS A 143 -8.33 -17.05 7.28
C CYS A 143 -9.67 -17.05 8.05
N GLN A 144 -10.75 -16.52 7.47
CA GLN A 144 -12.05 -16.45 8.11
C GLN A 144 -13.20 -16.42 7.09
N THR A 145 -14.12 -17.39 7.21
CA THR A 145 -15.31 -17.49 6.36
C THR A 145 -16.30 -16.35 6.62
N GLY A 146 -16.94 -15.85 5.54
CA GLY A 146 -18.01 -14.86 5.57
C GLY A 146 -17.50 -13.41 5.64
N VAL A 147 -16.19 -13.17 5.57
CA VAL A 147 -15.61 -11.81 5.54
C VAL A 147 -15.92 -11.14 4.20
N TYR A 148 -15.83 -11.86 3.08
CA TYR A 148 -16.20 -11.34 1.77
C TYR A 148 -17.60 -10.73 1.73
N ASP A 149 -18.60 -11.45 2.22
CA ASP A 149 -19.98 -10.97 2.22
C ASP A 149 -20.18 -9.71 3.06
N ARG A 150 -19.53 -9.67 4.21
CA ARG A 150 -19.52 -8.47 5.08
C ARG A 150 -18.83 -7.29 4.44
N ALA A 151 -17.70 -7.52 3.76
CA ALA A 151 -16.98 -6.48 3.03
C ALA A 151 -17.84 -5.93 1.87
N VAL A 152 -18.48 -6.79 1.08
CA VAL A 152 -19.38 -6.38 -0.02
C VAL A 152 -20.61 -5.62 0.51
N SER A 153 -21.20 -6.05 1.63
CA SER A 153 -22.31 -5.33 2.29
C SER A 153 -21.85 -3.93 2.71
N ALA A 154 -20.70 -3.83 3.37
CA ALA A 154 -20.14 -2.57 3.84
C ALA A 154 -19.78 -1.61 2.67
N ILE A 155 -19.26 -2.14 1.56
CA ILE A 155 -19.01 -1.38 0.34
C ILE A 155 -20.32 -0.76 -0.18
N ARG A 156 -21.38 -1.56 -0.29
CA ARG A 156 -22.70 -1.07 -0.73
C ARG A 156 -23.25 0.00 0.19
N ALA A 157 -23.15 -0.20 1.51
CA ALA A 157 -23.58 0.76 2.51
C ALA A 157 -22.79 2.08 2.41
N ALA A 158 -21.48 2.03 2.19
CA ALA A 158 -20.63 3.21 2.00
C ALA A 158 -20.97 3.95 0.71
N LYS A 159 -21.16 3.22 -0.41
CA LYS A 159 -21.57 3.81 -1.70
C LYS A 159 -22.95 4.49 -1.59
N ALA A 160 -23.91 3.86 -0.93
CA ALA A 160 -25.23 4.43 -0.71
C ALA A 160 -25.22 5.74 0.09
N ARG A 161 -24.22 5.93 0.96
CA ARG A 161 -23.99 7.16 1.71
C ARG A 161 -23.14 8.21 0.97
N GLY A 162 -22.80 7.97 -0.29
CA GLY A 162 -22.05 8.92 -1.13
C GLY A 162 -20.54 8.92 -0.88
N PHE A 163 -20.00 7.94 -0.19
CA PHE A 163 -18.55 7.81 -0.06
C PHE A 163 -17.90 7.33 -1.36
N ARG A 164 -16.68 7.80 -1.59
CA ARG A 164 -15.77 7.17 -2.52
C ARG A 164 -15.26 5.87 -1.89
N VAL A 165 -15.33 4.75 -2.64
CA VAL A 165 -14.89 3.44 -2.18
C VAL A 165 -13.96 2.82 -3.22
N CYS A 166 -12.73 2.55 -2.80
CA CYS A 166 -11.75 1.76 -3.52
C CYS A 166 -11.56 0.42 -2.81
N ILE A 167 -10.93 -0.52 -3.49
CA ILE A 167 -10.45 -1.75 -2.87
C ILE A 167 -8.95 -1.90 -3.04
N ASN A 168 -8.33 -2.60 -2.10
CA ASN A 168 -6.95 -3.06 -2.16
C ASN A 168 -6.96 -4.58 -2.30
N THR A 169 -6.40 -5.06 -3.40
CA THR A 169 -6.39 -6.48 -3.80
C THR A 169 -4.96 -6.97 -3.92
N THR A 170 -4.64 -8.04 -3.20
CA THR A 170 -3.36 -8.73 -3.29
C THR A 170 -3.54 -10.05 -4.04
N LEU A 171 -2.71 -10.30 -5.05
CA LEU A 171 -2.70 -11.54 -5.81
C LEU A 171 -1.55 -12.42 -5.35
N PHE A 172 -1.84 -13.68 -5.06
CA PHE A 172 -0.90 -14.72 -4.67
C PHE A 172 -0.64 -15.68 -5.84
N ASP A 173 0.25 -16.65 -5.67
CA ASP A 173 0.61 -17.63 -6.70
C ASP A 173 -0.56 -18.55 -7.12
N THR A 174 -1.55 -18.70 -6.22
CA THR A 174 -2.80 -19.44 -6.49
C THR A 174 -3.81 -18.64 -7.31
N ALA A 175 -3.51 -17.40 -7.68
CA ALA A 175 -4.43 -16.55 -8.42
C ALA A 175 -4.54 -16.99 -9.90
N GLU A 176 -5.69 -17.50 -10.29
CA GLU A 176 -6.02 -17.86 -11.66
C GLU A 176 -6.51 -16.62 -12.44
N PRO A 177 -5.91 -16.31 -13.63
CA PRO A 177 -6.27 -15.12 -14.40
C PRO A 177 -7.75 -14.99 -14.74
N GLU A 178 -8.45 -16.10 -14.97
CA GLU A 178 -9.90 -16.17 -15.24
C GLU A 178 -10.71 -15.75 -14.01
N ARG A 179 -10.36 -16.27 -12.83
CA ARG A 179 -11.04 -15.93 -11.57
C ARG A 179 -10.80 -14.47 -11.20
N VAL A 180 -9.56 -13.99 -11.38
CA VAL A 180 -9.23 -12.57 -11.17
C VAL A 180 -10.03 -11.68 -12.12
N ALA A 181 -10.16 -12.05 -13.40
CA ALA A 181 -10.93 -11.29 -14.36
C ALA A 181 -12.43 -11.25 -13.99
N ALA A 182 -13.01 -12.36 -13.58
CA ALA A 182 -14.39 -12.42 -13.10
C ALA A 182 -14.61 -11.54 -11.86
N PHE A 183 -13.69 -11.60 -10.90
CA PHE A 183 -13.72 -10.72 -9.73
C PHE A 183 -13.62 -9.23 -10.12
N MET A 184 -12.74 -8.87 -11.05
CA MET A 184 -12.63 -7.49 -11.53
C MET A 184 -13.92 -7.01 -12.21
N ASP A 185 -14.67 -7.87 -12.91
CA ASP A 185 -16.00 -7.55 -13.45
C ASP A 185 -17.02 -7.29 -12.32
N GLU A 186 -16.97 -8.04 -11.22
CA GLU A 186 -17.79 -7.77 -10.04
C GLU A 186 -17.47 -6.41 -9.41
N THR A 187 -16.20 -5.97 -9.40
CA THR A 187 -15.85 -4.63 -8.90
C THR A 187 -16.52 -3.52 -9.71
N VAL A 188 -16.69 -3.72 -11.03
CA VAL A 188 -17.42 -2.78 -11.89
C VAL A 188 -18.90 -2.77 -11.53
N LYS A 189 -19.52 -3.95 -11.35
CA LYS A 189 -20.94 -4.08 -10.95
C LYS A 189 -21.22 -3.47 -9.57
N LEU A 190 -20.27 -3.57 -8.63
CA LEU A 190 -20.35 -2.93 -7.31
C LEU A 190 -20.22 -1.40 -7.38
N GLY A 191 -19.89 -0.83 -8.55
CA GLY A 191 -19.74 0.60 -8.73
C GLY A 191 -18.52 1.19 -7.98
N LEU A 192 -17.46 0.39 -7.79
CA LEU A 192 -16.25 0.85 -7.14
C LEU A 192 -15.59 2.01 -7.90
N ASP A 193 -14.99 2.92 -7.14
CA ASP A 193 -14.30 4.08 -7.69
C ASP A 193 -12.89 3.78 -8.16
N GLY A 194 -12.30 2.67 -7.68
CA GLY A 194 -10.99 2.19 -8.12
C GLY A 194 -10.54 0.93 -7.42
N VAL A 195 -9.61 0.22 -8.04
CA VAL A 195 -8.94 -0.97 -7.52
C VAL A 195 -7.45 -0.69 -7.44
N MET A 196 -6.86 -0.94 -6.29
CA MET A 196 -5.41 -1.03 -6.12
C MET A 196 -5.04 -2.51 -6.14
N ILE A 197 -4.25 -2.93 -7.12
CA ILE A 197 -3.87 -4.32 -7.31
C ILE A 197 -2.36 -4.49 -7.15
N SER A 198 -1.93 -5.49 -6.40
CA SER A 198 -0.51 -5.76 -6.14
C SER A 198 -0.23 -7.26 -6.08
N PRO A 199 0.97 -7.70 -6.45
CA PRO A 199 1.41 -9.05 -6.12
C PRO A 199 1.62 -9.17 -4.61
N GLY A 200 1.36 -10.34 -4.06
CA GLY A 200 1.76 -10.71 -2.71
C GLY A 200 3.29 -10.72 -2.61
N TYR A 201 3.82 -10.20 -1.52
CA TYR A 201 5.25 -10.14 -1.25
C TYR A 201 5.58 -10.96 0.00
N ALA A 202 6.57 -11.84 -0.12
CA ALA A 202 7.08 -12.66 0.97
C ALA A 202 7.78 -11.80 2.02
N TYR A 203 7.00 -11.26 2.95
CA TYR A 203 7.59 -10.50 4.02
C TYR A 203 7.71 -11.34 5.30
N GLU A 204 8.76 -11.07 6.06
CA GLU A 204 9.33 -11.96 7.07
C GLU A 204 8.34 -12.44 8.15
N ARG A 205 7.32 -11.64 8.45
CA ARG A 205 6.34 -11.95 9.49
C ARG A 205 5.04 -12.56 8.99
N ALA A 206 4.86 -12.68 7.69
CA ALA A 206 3.66 -13.33 7.18
C ALA A 206 3.61 -14.80 7.65
N PRO A 207 2.49 -15.26 8.24
CA PRO A 207 2.36 -16.66 8.67
C PRO A 207 2.55 -17.65 7.52
N ASP A 208 2.03 -17.34 6.36
CA ASP A 208 2.24 -18.08 5.12
C ASP A 208 3.45 -17.52 4.37
N GLN A 209 4.43 -18.37 4.08
CA GLN A 209 5.64 -18.04 3.32
C GLN A 209 5.68 -18.74 1.96
N GLN A 210 4.65 -19.51 1.58
CA GLN A 210 4.69 -20.38 0.41
C GLN A 210 4.01 -19.79 -0.82
N HIS A 211 2.97 -18.95 -0.63
CA HIS A 211 2.09 -18.50 -1.70
C HIS A 211 2.42 -17.11 -2.28
N PHE A 212 3.65 -16.66 -2.14
CA PHE A 212 4.10 -15.39 -2.69
C PHE A 212 4.63 -15.53 -4.12
N LEU A 213 4.37 -14.51 -4.92
CA LEU A 213 4.80 -14.43 -6.31
C LEU A 213 6.25 -13.95 -6.43
N ASN A 214 7.06 -14.63 -7.23
CA ASN A 214 8.31 -14.07 -7.73
C ASN A 214 8.06 -13.07 -8.87
N ARG A 215 9.09 -12.35 -9.31
CA ARG A 215 8.95 -11.31 -10.36
C ARG A 215 8.51 -11.86 -11.71
N ARG A 216 9.00 -13.02 -12.10
CA ARG A 216 8.65 -13.64 -13.37
C ARG A 216 7.17 -14.02 -13.42
N ASP A 217 6.73 -14.72 -12.41
CA ASP A 217 5.33 -15.19 -12.31
C ASP A 217 4.37 -14.01 -12.12
N THR A 218 4.77 -13.00 -11.36
CA THR A 218 4.05 -11.72 -11.27
C THR A 218 3.79 -11.13 -12.65
N LYS A 219 4.82 -10.97 -13.47
CA LYS A 219 4.70 -10.36 -14.81
C LYS A 219 3.81 -11.18 -15.73
N GLN A 220 3.91 -12.50 -15.67
CA GLN A 220 3.09 -13.41 -16.46
C GLN A 220 1.61 -13.34 -16.03
N LEU A 221 1.35 -13.43 -14.74
CA LEU A 221 0.00 -13.32 -14.18
C LEU A 221 -0.67 -12.00 -14.59
N PHE A 222 0.02 -10.87 -14.37
CA PHE A 222 -0.55 -9.56 -14.69
C PHE A 222 -0.78 -9.36 -16.20
N ARG A 223 0.07 -9.90 -17.07
CA ARG A 223 -0.19 -9.91 -18.53
C ARG A 223 -1.48 -10.64 -18.86
N GLU A 224 -1.66 -11.84 -18.31
CA GLU A 224 -2.83 -12.66 -18.57
C GLU A 224 -4.11 -12.00 -18.01
N VAL A 225 -4.03 -11.39 -16.82
CA VAL A 225 -5.14 -10.63 -16.23
C VAL A 225 -5.49 -9.42 -17.11
N PHE A 226 -4.51 -8.59 -17.49
CA PHE A 226 -4.77 -7.38 -18.29
C PHE A 226 -5.23 -7.69 -19.71
N LYS A 227 -4.79 -8.81 -20.31
CA LYS A 227 -5.28 -9.30 -21.59
C LYS A 227 -6.79 -9.55 -21.54
N ARG A 228 -7.26 -10.21 -20.46
CA ARG A 228 -8.68 -10.46 -20.22
C ARG A 228 -9.46 -9.20 -19.89
N GLY A 229 -8.81 -8.21 -19.28
CA GLY A 229 -9.43 -6.94 -18.89
C GLY A 229 -9.65 -5.95 -20.03
N LYS A 230 -9.15 -6.22 -21.22
CA LYS A 230 -9.24 -5.28 -22.35
C LYS A 230 -10.70 -4.99 -22.71
N GLY A 231 -11.11 -3.72 -22.61
CA GLY A 231 -12.47 -3.27 -22.94
C GLY A 231 -13.52 -3.50 -21.86
N ARG A 232 -13.18 -4.08 -20.69
CA ARG A 232 -14.16 -4.43 -19.63
C ARG A 232 -14.47 -3.29 -18.65
N GLY A 233 -13.85 -2.11 -18.81
CA GLY A 233 -14.16 -0.94 -17.99
C GLY A 233 -13.58 -0.96 -16.56
N TRP A 234 -12.62 -1.83 -16.28
CA TRP A 234 -11.93 -1.90 -14.98
C TRP A 234 -11.27 -0.57 -14.64
N LYS A 235 -11.38 -0.17 -13.38
CA LYS A 235 -10.88 1.10 -12.88
C LYS A 235 -9.74 0.86 -11.89
N PHE A 236 -8.53 1.20 -12.26
CA PHE A 236 -7.38 1.09 -11.36
C PHE A 236 -7.05 2.44 -10.71
N ASN A 237 -6.77 2.39 -9.42
CA ASN A 237 -6.40 3.56 -8.61
C ASN A 237 -4.88 3.82 -8.60
N GLN A 238 -4.18 3.19 -9.51
CA GLN A 238 -2.73 3.24 -9.72
C GLN A 238 -2.39 3.91 -11.05
N SER A 239 -1.14 4.37 -11.16
CA SER A 239 -0.61 4.90 -12.41
C SER A 239 -0.64 3.85 -13.52
N ALA A 240 -1.04 4.24 -14.74
CA ALA A 240 -0.98 3.35 -15.89
C ALA A 240 0.44 2.81 -16.15
N LEU A 241 1.47 3.58 -15.82
CA LEU A 241 2.86 3.15 -15.94
C LEU A 241 3.25 2.11 -14.89
N PHE A 242 2.63 2.13 -13.70
CA PHE A 242 2.83 1.08 -12.72
C PHE A 242 2.15 -0.22 -13.16
N LEU A 243 0.95 -0.17 -13.72
CA LEU A 243 0.30 -1.35 -14.29
C LEU A 243 1.11 -1.93 -15.45
N ASP A 244 1.69 -1.06 -16.30
CA ASP A 244 2.59 -1.47 -17.38
C ASP A 244 3.91 -2.07 -16.85
N PHE A 245 4.38 -1.64 -15.66
CA PHE A 245 5.49 -2.26 -14.94
C PHE A 245 5.13 -3.65 -14.41
N LEU A 246 3.94 -3.83 -13.83
CA LEU A 246 3.47 -5.15 -13.39
C LEU A 246 3.37 -6.14 -14.56
N ALA A 247 3.01 -5.67 -15.75
CA ALA A 247 3.03 -6.46 -16.99
C ALA A 247 4.45 -6.67 -17.58
N GLY A 248 5.50 -6.25 -16.86
CA GLY A 248 6.88 -6.47 -17.27
C GLY A 248 7.39 -5.58 -18.43
N ASN A 249 6.75 -4.44 -18.69
CA ASN A 249 7.14 -3.57 -19.82
C ASN A 249 8.06 -2.43 -19.41
N GLN A 250 8.33 -2.26 -18.12
CA GLN A 250 9.18 -1.20 -17.58
C GLN A 250 10.26 -1.81 -16.69
N THR A 251 11.46 -1.22 -16.70
CA THR A 251 12.50 -1.50 -15.72
C THR A 251 12.56 -0.32 -14.77
N TYR A 252 11.93 -0.45 -13.60
CA TYR A 252 11.93 0.57 -12.56
C TYR A 252 12.83 0.17 -11.39
N ARG A 253 13.47 1.18 -10.80
CA ARG A 253 14.14 1.04 -9.50
C ARG A 253 13.17 1.35 -8.39
N CYS A 254 13.28 0.61 -7.28
CA CYS A 254 12.52 0.87 -6.08
C CYS A 254 12.86 2.26 -5.50
N THR A 255 11.84 2.96 -5.01
CA THR A 255 11.95 4.25 -4.33
C THR A 255 11.24 4.19 -2.98
N PRO A 256 11.81 3.48 -1.97
CA PRO A 256 11.12 3.21 -0.69
C PRO A 256 10.79 4.50 0.06
N TRP A 257 11.59 5.55 -0.08
CA TRP A 257 11.30 6.89 0.46
C TRP A 257 10.04 7.56 -0.11
N GLY A 258 9.50 7.04 -1.22
CA GLY A 258 8.26 7.54 -1.84
C GLY A 258 7.01 7.22 -1.03
N LYS A 259 7.08 6.19 -0.17
CA LYS A 259 5.99 5.78 0.75
C LYS A 259 6.56 5.42 2.13
N PRO A 260 7.10 6.40 2.88
CA PRO A 260 7.58 6.15 4.23
C PRO A 260 6.45 5.72 5.15
N THR A 261 6.78 4.92 6.15
CA THR A 261 5.83 4.37 7.12
C THR A 261 6.09 4.93 8.51
N ARG A 262 5.05 5.50 9.14
CA ARG A 262 5.03 5.91 10.56
C ARG A 262 4.07 5.01 11.33
N ASN A 263 4.58 4.34 12.35
CA ASN A 263 3.81 3.46 13.21
C ASN A 263 4.13 3.68 14.70
N VAL A 264 3.60 2.83 15.57
CA VAL A 264 3.77 2.94 17.04
C VAL A 264 5.23 2.82 17.52
N PHE A 265 6.15 2.37 16.67
CA PHE A 265 7.58 2.32 16.99
C PHE A 265 8.36 3.54 16.51
N GLY A 266 7.85 4.28 15.54
CA GLY A 266 8.54 5.38 14.90
C GLY A 266 8.45 5.33 13.38
N TRP A 267 9.43 5.91 12.70
CA TRP A 267 9.58 5.87 11.25
C TRP A 267 10.32 4.62 10.81
N GLN A 268 9.63 3.70 10.15
CA GLN A 268 10.16 2.37 9.80
C GLN A 268 11.17 2.43 8.65
N ARG A 269 12.31 1.75 8.80
CA ARG A 269 13.36 1.60 7.79
C ARG A 269 13.27 0.24 7.10
N PRO A 270 13.59 0.17 5.80
CA PRO A 270 13.57 1.25 4.80
C PRO A 270 12.16 1.47 4.25
N CYS A 271 11.26 0.51 4.45
CA CYS A 271 9.87 0.49 3.98
C CYS A 271 9.01 -0.38 4.91
N TYR A 272 7.70 -0.39 4.69
CA TYR A 272 6.78 -1.15 5.55
C TYR A 272 6.92 -2.69 5.45
N LEU A 273 7.54 -3.19 4.38
CA LEU A 273 7.77 -4.62 4.17
C LEU A 273 9.00 -5.13 4.92
N LEU A 274 10.00 -4.28 5.11
CA LEU A 274 11.25 -4.61 5.78
C LEU A 274 11.31 -3.84 7.10
N GLY A 275 11.35 -4.56 8.22
CA GLY A 275 11.44 -3.96 9.55
C GLY A 275 12.89 -3.87 10.04
N GLU A 276 13.75 -3.12 9.35
CA GLU A 276 15.20 -3.05 9.65
C GLU A 276 15.58 -1.87 10.54
N GLY A 277 14.70 -1.47 11.41
CA GLY A 277 14.91 -0.41 12.36
C GLY A 277 13.91 0.73 12.24
N TYR A 278 14.03 1.68 13.18
CA TYR A 278 13.16 2.83 13.25
C TYR A 278 13.98 4.09 13.48
N ALA A 279 13.51 5.18 12.90
CA ALA A 279 13.97 6.53 13.19
C ALA A 279 12.96 7.25 14.09
N LYS A 280 13.41 8.18 14.91
CA LYS A 280 12.55 8.98 15.78
C LYS A 280 11.82 10.06 14.99
N THR A 281 12.50 10.71 14.03
CA THR A 281 11.98 11.79 13.20
C THR A 281 12.01 11.41 11.72
N PHE A 282 11.21 12.08 10.91
CA PHE A 282 11.24 11.91 9.45
C PHE A 282 12.58 12.35 8.85
N THR A 283 13.17 13.43 9.39
CA THR A 283 14.49 13.89 8.98
C THR A 283 15.55 12.81 9.22
N GLU A 284 15.58 12.23 10.41
CA GLU A 284 16.48 11.11 10.72
C GLU A 284 16.29 9.93 9.77
N LEU A 285 15.02 9.55 9.48
CA LEU A 285 14.73 8.50 8.49
C LEU A 285 15.38 8.80 7.14
N MET A 286 15.20 10.03 6.66
CA MET A 286 15.67 10.41 5.32
C MET A 286 17.18 10.52 5.21
N GLU A 287 17.87 10.99 6.26
CA GLU A 287 19.30 11.29 6.26
C GLU A 287 20.15 10.08 6.67
N SER A 288 19.69 9.25 7.61
CA SER A 288 20.48 8.16 8.18
C SER A 288 20.24 6.80 7.53
N THR A 289 19.26 6.66 6.62
CA THR A 289 19.00 5.41 5.90
C THR A 289 19.88 5.32 4.65
N ASP A 290 20.66 4.22 4.54
CA ASP A 290 21.39 3.89 3.30
C ASP A 290 20.41 3.40 2.23
N TRP A 291 19.75 4.36 1.57
CA TRP A 291 18.74 4.08 0.56
C TRP A 291 19.24 3.29 -0.65
N ASP A 292 20.54 3.41 -0.97
CA ASP A 292 21.13 2.77 -2.14
C ASP A 292 21.41 1.28 -1.90
N ARG A 293 21.31 0.83 -0.65
CA ARG A 293 21.36 -0.59 -0.28
C ARG A 293 20.15 -1.35 -0.78
N TYR A 294 18.97 -0.73 -0.86
CA TYR A 294 17.69 -1.40 -1.04
C TYR A 294 17.21 -1.42 -2.48
N GLY A 295 16.29 -2.34 -2.76
CA GLY A 295 15.68 -2.54 -4.07
C GLY A 295 16.21 -3.77 -4.79
N THR A 296 15.50 -4.17 -5.83
CA THR A 296 15.87 -5.31 -6.69
C THR A 296 17.25 -5.10 -7.29
N GLY A 297 18.12 -6.09 -7.17
CA GLY A 297 19.51 -6.04 -7.61
C GLY A 297 20.48 -5.52 -6.56
N ASN A 298 20.02 -4.91 -5.49
CA ASN A 298 20.88 -4.34 -4.43
C ASN A 298 20.77 -5.10 -3.10
N TYR A 299 19.63 -5.68 -2.80
CA TYR A 299 19.37 -6.33 -1.53
C TYR A 299 18.58 -7.62 -1.71
N GLU A 300 19.03 -8.70 -1.06
CA GLU A 300 18.48 -10.05 -1.19
C GLU A 300 16.97 -10.07 -0.95
N LYS A 301 16.49 -9.52 0.16
CA LYS A 301 15.06 -9.48 0.50
C LYS A 301 14.21 -8.67 -0.48
N CYS A 302 14.81 -7.89 -1.38
CA CYS A 302 14.09 -7.12 -2.39
C CYS A 302 14.02 -7.82 -3.75
N ALA A 303 14.61 -9.01 -3.90
CA ALA A 303 14.79 -9.68 -5.20
C ALA A 303 13.48 -9.80 -5.99
N ASP A 304 12.43 -10.28 -5.37
CA ASP A 304 11.14 -10.54 -6.02
C ASP A 304 10.11 -9.42 -5.85
N CYS A 305 10.46 -8.35 -5.14
CA CYS A 305 9.52 -7.27 -4.84
C CYS A 305 9.08 -6.51 -6.10
N MET A 306 7.76 -6.44 -6.33
CA MET A 306 7.11 -5.59 -7.32
C MET A 306 5.94 -4.78 -6.72
N VAL A 307 5.92 -4.62 -5.41
CA VAL A 307 4.81 -4.01 -4.68
C VAL A 307 4.71 -2.50 -4.94
N HIS A 308 3.48 -2.00 -5.03
CA HIS A 308 3.18 -0.60 -5.32
C HIS A 308 3.93 0.41 -4.43
N SER A 309 4.12 0.09 -3.16
CA SER A 309 4.82 0.98 -2.21
C SER A 309 6.26 1.32 -2.60
N GLY A 310 6.94 0.42 -3.31
CA GLY A 310 8.30 0.66 -3.79
C GLY A 310 8.38 1.27 -5.19
N TYR A 311 7.38 1.01 -6.04
CA TYR A 311 7.49 1.30 -7.48
C TYR A 311 6.44 2.29 -8.01
N GLU A 312 5.31 2.49 -7.31
CA GLU A 312 4.30 3.45 -7.74
C GLU A 312 4.85 4.89 -7.75
N ALA A 313 5.66 5.26 -6.76
CA ALA A 313 6.29 6.58 -6.72
C ALA A 313 7.22 6.80 -7.93
N THR A 314 8.01 5.80 -8.31
CA THR A 314 8.82 5.83 -9.54
C THR A 314 7.95 6.02 -10.78
N ALA A 315 6.86 5.27 -10.90
CA ALA A 315 5.94 5.36 -12.02
C ALA A 315 5.24 6.73 -12.11
N VAL A 316 4.85 7.32 -10.97
CA VAL A 316 4.26 8.67 -10.91
C VAL A 316 5.28 9.73 -11.32
N VAL A 317 6.52 9.65 -10.84
CA VAL A 317 7.59 10.57 -11.25
C VAL A 317 7.88 10.44 -12.75
N ASP A 318 7.91 9.23 -13.27
CA ASP A 318 8.08 8.95 -14.71
C ASP A 318 6.92 9.54 -15.54
N ALA A 319 5.69 9.42 -15.05
CA ALA A 319 4.51 9.98 -15.68
C ALA A 319 4.56 11.53 -15.77
N VAL A 320 5.06 12.20 -14.74
CA VAL A 320 5.23 13.66 -14.73
C VAL A 320 6.35 14.08 -15.68
N ARG A 321 7.46 13.36 -15.70
CA ARG A 321 8.61 13.66 -16.58
C ARG A 321 8.35 13.35 -18.05
N ARG A 322 7.53 12.32 -18.33
CA ARG A 322 7.24 11.82 -19.68
C ARG A 322 5.73 11.69 -19.89
N PRO A 323 4.98 12.83 -19.95
CA PRO A 323 3.52 12.82 -20.03
C PRO A 323 2.98 12.09 -21.28
N TRP A 324 3.74 12.10 -22.39
CA TRP A 324 3.38 11.33 -23.59
C TRP A 324 3.38 9.81 -23.34
N LYS A 325 4.29 9.32 -22.48
CA LYS A 325 4.40 7.91 -22.16
C LYS A 325 3.18 7.41 -21.39
N ILE A 326 2.77 8.15 -20.36
CA ILE A 326 1.55 7.77 -19.61
C ILE A 326 0.30 7.91 -20.49
N ALA A 327 0.20 8.93 -21.36
CA ALA A 327 -0.90 9.07 -22.29
C ALA A 327 -1.00 7.88 -23.25
N ALA A 328 0.12 7.43 -23.82
CA ALA A 328 0.16 6.28 -24.69
C ALA A 328 -0.30 4.99 -23.98
N VAL A 329 0.16 4.75 -22.73
CA VAL A 329 -0.26 3.57 -21.95
C VAL A 329 -1.71 3.70 -21.50
N ALA A 330 -2.16 4.87 -21.10
CA ALA A 330 -3.55 5.11 -20.69
C ALA A 330 -4.56 4.86 -21.81
N LEU A 331 -4.18 5.15 -23.06
CA LEU A 331 -5.03 4.95 -24.24
C LEU A 331 -5.07 3.47 -24.69
N ARG A 332 -3.92 2.78 -24.72
CA ARG A 332 -3.85 1.40 -25.21
C ARG A 332 -4.04 0.33 -24.13
N GLY A 333 -3.93 0.70 -22.86
CA GLY A 333 -3.71 -0.21 -21.76
C GLY A 333 -2.25 -0.68 -21.64
N PRO A 334 -1.90 -1.44 -20.57
CA PRO A 334 -0.60 -2.12 -20.46
C PRO A 334 -0.39 -3.06 -21.66
N ARG A 335 0.84 -3.13 -22.15
CA ARG A 335 1.17 -4.09 -23.22
C ARG A 335 1.20 -5.50 -22.65
N VAL A 336 0.47 -6.41 -23.28
CA VAL A 336 0.29 -7.80 -22.81
C VAL A 336 1.02 -8.84 -23.68
N ASP A 337 1.56 -8.42 -24.80
CA ASP A 337 2.26 -9.28 -25.76
C ASP A 337 3.68 -8.75 -26.05
N GLY A 338 4.50 -9.61 -26.69
CA GLY A 338 5.88 -9.28 -27.08
C GLY A 338 6.88 -9.38 -25.92
N PRO A 339 8.14 -8.97 -26.15
CA PRO A 339 9.22 -9.12 -25.18
C PRO A 339 8.99 -8.28 -23.93
N MET A 340 9.38 -8.81 -22.77
CA MET A 340 9.43 -8.07 -21.51
C MET A 340 10.66 -7.18 -21.47
N ALA A 341 10.62 -6.14 -20.65
CA ALA A 341 11.79 -5.35 -20.33
C ALA A 341 12.85 -6.20 -19.63
N PRO A 342 14.14 -5.88 -19.80
CA PRO A 342 15.22 -6.62 -19.16
C PRO A 342 15.04 -6.71 -17.65
N GLU A 343 15.37 -7.87 -17.08
CA GLU A 343 15.43 -8.05 -15.63
C GLU A 343 16.64 -7.32 -15.05
N ILE A 344 16.51 -6.88 -13.82
CA ILE A 344 17.64 -6.37 -13.05
C ILE A 344 18.42 -7.59 -12.55
N PRO A 345 19.71 -7.70 -12.86
CA PRO A 345 20.52 -8.81 -12.38
C PRO A 345 20.50 -8.93 -10.86
N LEU A 346 20.46 -10.14 -10.35
CA LEU A 346 20.55 -10.42 -8.92
C LEU A 346 22.00 -10.46 -8.42
N GLU A 347 22.96 -10.34 -9.32
CA GLU A 347 24.39 -10.34 -9.01
C GLU A 347 24.77 -9.11 -8.17
N GLY A 348 25.56 -9.34 -7.12
CA GLY A 348 26.03 -8.27 -6.23
C GLY A 348 25.03 -7.82 -5.18
N GLN A 349 23.93 -8.54 -5.00
CA GLN A 349 23.00 -8.25 -3.89
C GLN A 349 23.68 -8.44 -2.55
N ARG A 350 23.41 -7.50 -1.64
CA ARG A 350 23.89 -7.60 -0.25
C ARG A 350 23.01 -8.59 0.51
N PRO A 351 23.62 -9.53 1.29
CA PRO A 351 22.86 -10.41 2.18
C PRO A 351 22.02 -9.63 3.19
N ALA A 352 20.96 -10.25 3.65
CA ALA A 352 20.17 -9.74 4.75
C ALA A 352 20.97 -9.92 6.05
N ASP A 353 21.31 -8.83 6.72
CA ASP A 353 22.07 -8.83 7.98
C ASP A 353 21.18 -8.53 9.19
N TYR A 354 19.89 -8.40 8.99
CA TYR A 354 18.92 -8.03 10.01
C TYR A 354 17.83 -9.09 10.19
N VAL A 355 17.55 -9.44 11.46
CA VAL A 355 16.47 -10.34 11.84
C VAL A 355 15.40 -9.56 12.59
N PHE A 356 14.18 -9.52 12.06
CA PHE A 356 13.06 -8.74 12.59
C PHE A 356 12.74 -9.07 14.07
N GLY A 357 12.85 -10.33 14.46
CA GLY A 357 12.63 -10.77 15.85
C GLY A 357 13.54 -10.06 16.86
N LYS A 358 14.77 -9.75 16.48
CA LYS A 358 15.72 -9.01 17.31
C LYS A 358 15.26 -7.58 17.59
N LEU A 359 14.69 -6.90 16.60
CA LEU A 359 14.17 -5.55 16.77
C LEU A 359 12.98 -5.49 17.72
N VAL A 360 12.10 -6.48 17.64
CA VAL A 360 10.93 -6.58 18.56
C VAL A 360 11.42 -6.75 19.99
N GLN A 361 12.44 -7.58 20.21
CA GLN A 361 13.05 -7.79 21.51
C GLN A 361 13.66 -6.51 22.06
N GLU A 362 14.51 -5.84 21.26
CA GLU A 362 15.15 -4.57 21.61
C GLU A 362 14.11 -3.49 21.95
N ARG A 363 12.99 -3.44 21.21
CA ARG A 363 11.93 -2.47 21.47
C ARG A 363 11.13 -2.78 22.74
N LEU A 364 10.89 -4.06 23.03
CA LEU A 364 10.26 -4.47 24.30
C LEU A 364 11.14 -4.09 25.50
N GLU A 365 12.44 -4.32 25.41
CA GLU A 365 13.42 -3.93 26.45
C GLU A 365 13.42 -2.41 26.68
N GLN A 366 13.40 -1.61 25.59
CA GLN A 366 13.29 -0.15 25.70
C GLN A 366 11.98 0.28 26.36
N MET A 367 10.85 -0.36 26.01
CA MET A 367 9.55 -0.04 26.62
C MET A 367 9.50 -0.39 28.11
N HIS A 368 10.16 -1.48 28.52
CA HIS A 368 10.25 -1.82 29.95
C HIS A 368 11.13 -0.83 30.70
N ALA A 369 12.20 -0.35 30.09
CA ALA A 369 13.04 0.71 30.68
C ALA A 369 12.28 2.04 30.80
N GLU A 370 11.56 2.47 29.74
CA GLU A 370 10.72 3.68 29.74
C GLU A 370 9.55 3.63 30.75
N ALA A 371 9.12 2.45 31.19
CA ALA A 371 8.06 2.27 32.19
C ALA A 371 8.59 2.18 33.63
N ALA A 372 9.91 2.04 33.81
CA ALA A 372 10.57 1.95 35.10
C ALA A 372 11.11 3.31 35.61
N ASP A 373 11.20 4.30 34.71
CA ASP A 373 11.48 5.71 34.98
C ASP A 373 10.17 6.50 35.18
#